data_923840f91f2ed43bfa077f8e4bfd2fa6
#
_entry.id   923840f91f2ed43bfa077f8e4bfd2fa6
#
_cell.length_a   1.000
_cell.length_b   1.000
_cell.length_c   1.000
_cell.angle_alpha   90.00
_cell.angle_beta   90.00
_cell.angle_gamma   90.00
#
_symmetry.space_group_name_H-M   'P 1'
#
loop_
_entity.id
_entity.type
_entity.pdbx_description
1 polymer ?
#
loop_
_entity_poly.entity_id
_entity_poly.type
_entity_poly.pdbx_seq_one_letter_code
_entity_poly.pdbx_strand_id
1 'polypeptide(L)'
;MRKVIIYILTLLALLAAGCGSEQPQPKELQLCSSMGTKLTEVIADSYSKAAGVKVNISYLPGGTQQERLDYLRKHKFDVWLGGTSEEYFMADEQHILQLYIAKESYKVPAELRNRTGQWTSLYLSYIALLSNKNNLHAYGLYAPETWDELLAPQLKDELAIADFDLGGASFGMITSIWQMRGKEQAMAYAAKLNAQQPVYTKGFGEAVDLVYIGKKTVAIVPLDYALQMEARHRHLFATVVKDANRTMLTGAAIMRSAAHPDQARAFLDYLMSDAGVELLPANGYHYMWHVKKYPYNDGRRELIGNVRVPVDDLSWTSVYKSEIIRQWRGAL
;
A
#
# COMPACT_ATOMS: atom_id res chain seq x y z
N MET A 1 29.95 -35.11 -61.89
CA MET A 1 28.57 -34.67 -61.65
C MET A 1 27.91 -35.33 -60.46
N ARG A 2 27.98 -36.65 -60.26
CA ARG A 2 27.34 -37.32 -59.10
C ARG A 2 27.82 -36.89 -57.70
N LYS A 3 29.15 -36.63 -57.54
CA LYS A 3 29.72 -36.18 -56.25
C LYS A 3 29.33 -34.73 -55.86
N VAL A 4 29.12 -33.83 -56.83
CA VAL A 4 28.72 -32.43 -56.61
C VAL A 4 27.24 -32.36 -56.15
N ILE A 5 26.37 -33.22 -56.69
CA ILE A 5 24.97 -33.29 -56.33
C ILE A 5 24.79 -33.78 -54.89
N ILE A 6 25.66 -34.72 -54.42
CA ILE A 6 25.60 -35.21 -53.02
C ILE A 6 25.99 -34.11 -52.02
N TYR A 7 27.00 -33.27 -52.34
CA TYR A 7 27.37 -32.13 -51.47
C TYR A 7 26.32 -31.01 -51.41
N ILE A 8 25.57 -30.78 -52.49
CA ILE A 8 24.50 -29.82 -52.52
C ILE A 8 23.27 -30.32 -51.72
N LEU A 9 22.94 -31.59 -51.78
CA LEU A 9 21.87 -32.19 -50.99
C LEU A 9 22.19 -32.25 -49.50
N THR A 10 23.45 -32.50 -49.11
CA THR A 10 23.85 -32.42 -47.69
C THR A 10 23.89 -31.01 -47.17
N LEU A 11 24.23 -30.01 -47.97
CA LEU A 11 24.21 -28.58 -47.57
C LEU A 11 22.76 -28.07 -47.42
N LEU A 12 21.83 -28.49 -48.27
CA LEU A 12 20.40 -28.17 -48.14
C LEU A 12 19.75 -28.84 -46.91
N ALA A 13 20.17 -30.06 -46.55
CA ALA A 13 19.67 -30.75 -45.37
C ALA A 13 20.16 -30.10 -44.07
N LEU A 14 21.38 -29.52 -44.05
CA LEU A 14 21.89 -28.73 -42.92
C LEU A 14 21.21 -27.37 -42.75
N LEU A 15 20.71 -26.74 -43.83
CA LEU A 15 19.95 -25.49 -43.78
C LEU A 15 18.49 -25.72 -43.32
N ALA A 16 17.92 -26.91 -43.55
CA ALA A 16 16.58 -27.28 -43.11
C ALA A 16 16.52 -27.68 -41.62
N ALA A 17 17.66 -28.09 -41.02
CA ALA A 17 17.73 -28.41 -39.60
C ALA A 17 17.89 -27.17 -38.67
N GLY A 18 18.07 -25.98 -39.24
CA GLY A 18 18.24 -24.71 -38.51
C GLY A 18 16.96 -23.97 -38.17
N CYS A 19 15.78 -24.42 -38.63
CA CYS A 19 14.48 -23.96 -38.12
C CYS A 19 14.10 -24.76 -36.88
N GLY A 20 14.87 -24.58 -35.81
CA GLY A 20 14.43 -24.90 -34.46
C GLY A 20 13.21 -24.03 -34.23
N SER A 21 12.01 -24.61 -34.10
CA SER A 21 10.88 -23.95 -33.54
C SER A 21 11.31 -23.46 -32.15
N GLU A 22 11.66 -22.20 -32.00
CA GLU A 22 11.69 -21.58 -30.70
C GLU A 22 10.32 -21.87 -30.07
N GLN A 23 10.30 -22.82 -29.16
CA GLN A 23 9.12 -22.99 -28.32
C GLN A 23 8.90 -21.62 -27.68
N PRO A 24 7.72 -21.02 -27.85
CA PRO A 24 7.45 -19.72 -27.26
C PRO A 24 7.75 -19.84 -25.76
N GLN A 25 8.76 -19.10 -25.31
CA GLN A 25 9.09 -19.07 -23.89
C GLN A 25 7.82 -18.75 -23.12
N PRO A 26 7.51 -19.47 -22.03
CA PRO A 26 6.33 -19.18 -21.26
C PRO A 26 6.37 -17.71 -20.84
N LYS A 27 5.32 -16.97 -21.14
CA LYS A 27 5.21 -15.57 -20.73
C LYS A 27 5.29 -15.52 -19.20
N GLU A 28 6.21 -14.73 -18.68
CA GLU A 28 6.44 -14.58 -17.23
C GLU A 28 6.29 -13.15 -16.79
N LEU A 29 5.96 -12.96 -15.52
CA LEU A 29 5.93 -11.68 -14.82
C LEU A 29 6.63 -11.84 -13.45
N GLN A 30 7.61 -10.99 -13.16
CA GLN A 30 8.28 -10.90 -11.86
C GLN A 30 7.59 -9.85 -11.02
N LEU A 31 6.74 -10.24 -10.08
CA LEU A 31 5.95 -9.37 -9.23
C LEU A 31 6.62 -9.22 -7.86
N CYS A 32 6.93 -7.99 -7.45
CA CYS A 32 7.27 -7.65 -6.07
C CYS A 32 6.06 -7.01 -5.39
N SER A 33 5.61 -7.59 -4.28
CA SER A 33 4.42 -7.08 -3.57
C SER A 33 4.74 -6.63 -2.15
N SER A 34 4.15 -5.50 -1.76
CA SER A 34 4.04 -5.04 -0.37
C SER A 34 2.63 -5.24 0.21
N MET A 35 1.73 -5.84 -0.55
CA MET A 35 0.38 -6.17 -0.08
C MET A 35 0.38 -7.48 0.72
N GLY A 36 -0.71 -7.72 1.46
CA GLY A 36 -0.90 -8.97 2.17
C GLY A 36 -0.83 -10.19 1.24
N THR A 37 -0.17 -11.26 1.72
CA THR A 37 0.12 -12.48 0.95
C THR A 37 -1.12 -13.04 0.24
N LYS A 38 -2.22 -13.22 0.97
CA LYS A 38 -3.46 -13.78 0.41
C LYS A 38 -4.01 -12.97 -0.76
N LEU A 39 -4.05 -11.64 -0.64
CA LEU A 39 -4.56 -10.79 -1.73
C LEU A 39 -3.61 -10.82 -2.94
N THR A 40 -2.30 -10.77 -2.69
CA THR A 40 -1.29 -10.85 -3.76
C THR A 40 -1.43 -12.13 -4.55
N GLU A 41 -1.57 -13.28 -3.87
CA GLU A 41 -1.76 -14.59 -4.50
C GLU A 41 -3.07 -14.63 -5.32
N VAL A 42 -4.17 -14.12 -4.78
CA VAL A 42 -5.46 -14.06 -5.51
C VAL A 42 -5.35 -13.21 -6.77
N ILE A 43 -4.69 -12.04 -6.71
CA ILE A 43 -4.46 -11.18 -7.87
C ILE A 43 -3.59 -11.91 -8.91
N ALA A 44 -2.48 -12.50 -8.49
CA ALA A 44 -1.54 -13.20 -9.36
C ALA A 44 -2.19 -14.41 -10.05
N ASP A 45 -2.92 -15.23 -9.32
CA ASP A 45 -3.64 -16.38 -9.85
C ASP A 45 -4.73 -15.99 -10.85
N SER A 46 -5.49 -14.94 -10.53
CA SER A 46 -6.56 -14.44 -11.39
C SER A 46 -5.99 -13.91 -12.71
N TYR A 47 -4.91 -13.12 -12.65
CA TYR A 47 -4.22 -12.65 -13.84
C TYR A 47 -3.60 -13.81 -14.65
N SER A 48 -2.93 -14.75 -13.98
CA SER A 48 -2.33 -15.92 -14.63
C SER A 48 -3.36 -16.70 -15.44
N LYS A 49 -4.55 -16.91 -14.87
CA LYS A 49 -5.67 -17.60 -15.55
C LYS A 49 -6.23 -16.78 -16.72
N ALA A 50 -6.34 -15.47 -16.57
CA ALA A 50 -6.91 -14.59 -17.61
C ALA A 50 -5.95 -14.38 -18.78
N ALA A 51 -4.64 -14.27 -18.53
CA ALA A 51 -3.64 -13.88 -19.53
C ALA A 51 -2.74 -15.04 -20.00
N GLY A 52 -2.78 -16.19 -19.36
CA GLY A 52 -1.84 -17.31 -19.65
C GLY A 52 -0.38 -16.95 -19.33
N VAL A 53 -0.17 -16.10 -18.32
CA VAL A 53 1.16 -15.62 -17.89
C VAL A 53 1.48 -16.24 -16.54
N LYS A 54 2.68 -16.80 -16.39
CA LYS A 54 3.19 -17.28 -15.10
C LYS A 54 3.61 -16.06 -14.27
N VAL A 55 3.03 -15.86 -13.09
CA VAL A 55 3.42 -14.81 -12.16
C VAL A 55 4.31 -15.38 -11.06
N ASN A 56 5.56 -14.90 -11.00
CA ASN A 56 6.51 -15.23 -9.93
C ASN A 56 6.45 -14.13 -8.87
N ILE A 57 6.01 -14.48 -7.66
CA ILE A 57 5.79 -13.51 -6.58
C ILE A 57 7.01 -13.45 -5.68
N SER A 58 7.43 -12.24 -5.34
CA SER A 58 8.35 -11.91 -4.25
C SER A 58 7.69 -10.89 -3.33
N TYR A 59 7.98 -10.96 -2.05
CA TYR A 59 7.45 -9.98 -1.09
C TYR A 59 8.53 -8.98 -0.72
N LEU A 60 8.14 -7.70 -0.73
CA LEU A 60 9.02 -6.61 -0.34
C LEU A 60 9.30 -6.71 1.17
N PRO A 61 10.58 -6.76 1.61
CA PRO A 61 10.89 -6.85 3.02
C PRO A 61 10.43 -5.61 3.79
N GLY A 62 10.21 -5.76 5.10
CA GLY A 62 10.01 -4.64 6.00
C GLY A 62 11.27 -3.76 6.07
N GLY A 63 11.08 -2.53 6.56
CA GLY A 63 12.15 -1.55 6.70
C GLY A 63 11.67 -0.14 6.41
N THR A 64 12.59 0.80 6.45
CA THR A 64 12.33 2.19 6.05
C THR A 64 11.98 2.27 4.57
N GLN A 65 11.33 3.36 4.16
CA GLN A 65 10.99 3.56 2.75
C GLN A 65 12.24 3.52 1.85
N GLN A 66 13.35 4.10 2.27
CA GLN A 66 14.59 4.08 1.50
C GLN A 66 15.16 2.67 1.34
N GLU A 67 15.22 1.88 2.41
CA GLU A 67 15.67 0.48 2.35
C GLU A 67 14.83 -0.36 1.39
N ARG A 68 13.52 -0.13 1.37
CA ARG A 68 12.58 -0.80 0.46
C ARG A 68 12.83 -0.39 -1.00
N LEU A 69 13.07 0.89 -1.28
CA LEU A 69 13.42 1.37 -2.62
C LEU A 69 14.79 0.83 -3.08
N ASP A 70 15.76 0.75 -2.17
CA ASP A 70 17.07 0.17 -2.48
C ASP A 70 16.97 -1.33 -2.79
N TYR A 71 16.09 -2.05 -2.09
CA TYR A 71 15.78 -3.45 -2.41
C TYR A 71 15.18 -3.59 -3.81
N LEU A 72 14.18 -2.76 -4.16
CA LEU A 72 13.55 -2.76 -5.48
C LEU A 72 14.56 -2.43 -6.59
N ARG A 73 15.49 -1.51 -6.35
CA ARG A 73 16.53 -1.14 -7.31
C ARG A 73 17.55 -2.27 -7.53
N LYS A 74 17.88 -2.99 -6.46
CA LYS A 74 18.90 -4.06 -6.48
C LYS A 74 18.40 -5.33 -7.18
N HIS A 75 17.10 -5.60 -7.13
CA HIS A 75 16.51 -6.81 -7.68
C HIS A 75 15.76 -6.52 -8.99
N LYS A 76 15.64 -7.54 -9.83
CA LYS A 76 14.95 -7.41 -11.13
C LYS A 76 13.50 -7.83 -10.99
N PHE A 77 12.61 -6.84 -10.88
CA PHE A 77 11.17 -7.03 -10.91
C PHE A 77 10.57 -6.33 -12.12
N ASP A 78 9.45 -6.84 -12.62
CA ASP A 78 8.68 -6.20 -13.68
C ASP A 78 7.68 -5.20 -13.10
N VAL A 79 6.99 -5.60 -12.02
CA VAL A 79 5.97 -4.79 -11.35
C VAL A 79 6.23 -4.74 -9.85
N TRP A 80 6.06 -3.57 -9.27
CA TRP A 80 5.89 -3.35 -7.84
C TRP A 80 4.42 -3.07 -7.53
N LEU A 81 3.81 -3.92 -6.69
CA LEU A 81 2.42 -3.86 -6.27
C LEU A 81 2.32 -3.50 -4.78
N GLY A 82 1.48 -2.54 -4.44
CA GLY A 82 1.12 -2.25 -3.04
C GLY A 82 1.94 -1.17 -2.36
N GLY A 83 2.79 -0.42 -3.07
CA GLY A 83 3.47 0.76 -2.52
C GLY A 83 2.49 1.88 -2.17
N THR A 84 2.88 2.75 -1.25
CA THR A 84 2.14 3.98 -0.91
C THR A 84 2.45 5.10 -1.91
N SER A 85 1.59 6.12 -1.96
CA SER A 85 1.81 7.28 -2.83
C SER A 85 3.14 7.98 -2.56
N GLU A 86 3.57 8.06 -1.29
CA GLU A 86 4.87 8.64 -0.92
C GLU A 86 6.04 7.80 -1.43
N GLU A 87 5.94 6.48 -1.30
CA GLU A 87 6.98 5.58 -1.80
C GLU A 87 7.09 5.65 -3.32
N TYR A 88 5.96 5.73 -4.04
CA TYR A 88 5.98 5.92 -5.49
C TYR A 88 6.52 7.30 -5.90
N PHE A 89 6.20 8.35 -5.15
CA PHE A 89 6.79 9.67 -5.38
C PHE A 89 8.31 9.62 -5.21
N MET A 90 8.82 9.04 -4.15
CA MET A 90 10.27 8.86 -3.93
C MET A 90 10.92 7.98 -5.01
N ALA A 91 10.22 6.95 -5.47
CA ALA A 91 10.68 6.05 -6.53
C ALA A 91 10.75 6.76 -7.90
N ASP A 92 9.80 7.67 -8.18
CA ASP A 92 9.79 8.51 -9.38
C ASP A 92 10.99 9.49 -9.37
N GLU A 93 11.18 10.22 -8.27
CA GLU A 93 12.35 11.11 -8.08
C GLU A 93 13.69 10.37 -8.25
N GLN A 94 13.76 9.11 -7.86
CA GLN A 94 14.93 8.24 -8.01
C GLN A 94 15.00 7.56 -9.40
N HIS A 95 14.05 7.83 -10.27
CA HIS A 95 13.99 7.30 -11.65
C HIS A 95 14.01 5.77 -11.75
N ILE A 96 13.42 5.05 -10.78
CA ILE A 96 13.35 3.58 -10.78
C ILE A 96 12.04 3.04 -11.37
N LEU A 97 11.10 3.91 -11.73
CA LEU A 97 9.83 3.56 -12.35
C LEU A 97 9.82 3.83 -13.86
N GLN A 98 8.95 3.12 -14.56
CA GLN A 98 8.68 3.31 -15.99
C GLN A 98 7.32 3.98 -16.17
N LEU A 99 7.26 5.00 -17.02
CA LEU A 99 6.01 5.66 -17.38
C LEU A 99 5.09 4.70 -18.12
N TYR A 100 3.89 4.50 -17.58
CA TYR A 100 2.80 3.80 -18.24
C TYR A 100 1.46 4.26 -17.69
N ILE A 101 0.54 4.62 -18.57
CA ILE A 101 -0.84 4.96 -18.23
C ILE A 101 -1.71 3.75 -18.56
N ALA A 102 -2.19 3.05 -17.54
CA ALA A 102 -3.06 1.90 -17.72
C ALA A 102 -4.39 2.30 -18.42
N LYS A 103 -4.92 1.44 -19.29
CA LYS A 103 -6.02 1.75 -20.21
C LYS A 103 -7.24 2.36 -19.54
N GLU A 104 -7.62 1.87 -18.38
CA GLU A 104 -8.83 2.32 -17.68
C GLU A 104 -8.54 3.26 -16.49
N SER A 105 -7.30 3.76 -16.39
CA SER A 105 -6.91 4.70 -15.32
C SER A 105 -7.71 6.00 -15.30
N TYR A 106 -8.36 6.36 -16.41
CA TYR A 106 -9.27 7.52 -16.50
C TYR A 106 -10.49 7.39 -15.59
N LYS A 107 -10.85 6.16 -15.16
CA LYS A 107 -11.94 5.90 -14.20
C LYS A 107 -11.60 6.38 -12.79
N VAL A 108 -10.32 6.52 -12.47
CA VAL A 108 -9.85 7.08 -11.19
C VAL A 108 -10.13 8.58 -11.18
N PRO A 109 -10.72 9.15 -10.12
CA PRO A 109 -10.90 10.60 -9.98
C PRO A 109 -9.59 11.35 -10.20
N ALA A 110 -9.65 12.51 -10.85
CA ALA A 110 -8.46 13.26 -11.26
C ALA A 110 -7.54 13.63 -10.10
N GLU A 111 -8.13 13.92 -8.92
CA GLU A 111 -7.44 14.27 -7.68
C GLU A 111 -6.70 13.08 -7.04
N LEU A 112 -7.10 11.85 -7.35
CA LEU A 112 -6.49 10.61 -6.84
C LEU A 112 -5.56 9.94 -7.84
N ARG A 113 -5.45 10.52 -9.05
CA ARG A 113 -4.67 9.97 -10.15
C ARG A 113 -3.24 10.48 -10.12
N ASN A 114 -2.27 9.60 -10.29
CA ASN A 114 -0.91 10.06 -10.55
C ASN A 114 -0.86 10.81 -11.89
N ARG A 115 -0.39 12.06 -11.87
CA ARG A 115 -0.36 12.92 -13.06
C ARG A 115 0.82 12.64 -13.98
N THR A 116 1.89 12.05 -13.46
CA THR A 116 3.09 11.73 -14.23
C THR A 116 2.99 10.40 -14.98
N GLY A 117 2.04 9.53 -14.59
CA GLY A 117 1.88 8.19 -15.17
C GLY A 117 2.95 7.20 -14.74
N GLN A 118 3.74 7.50 -13.71
CA GLN A 118 4.80 6.62 -13.22
C GLN A 118 4.24 5.47 -12.36
N TRP A 119 3.04 5.61 -11.85
CA TRP A 119 2.34 4.58 -11.10
C TRP A 119 0.83 4.72 -11.27
N THR A 120 0.09 3.65 -11.04
CA THR A 120 -1.37 3.57 -11.14
C THR A 120 -1.95 3.38 -9.76
N SER A 121 -2.82 4.30 -9.33
CA SER A 121 -3.57 4.17 -8.07
C SER A 121 -4.57 3.01 -8.17
N LEU A 122 -4.64 2.16 -7.14
CA LEU A 122 -5.53 1.00 -7.10
C LEU A 122 -6.65 1.15 -6.07
N TYR A 123 -6.31 1.52 -4.85
CA TYR A 123 -7.29 1.77 -3.80
C TYR A 123 -6.80 2.85 -2.85
N LEU A 124 -7.71 3.40 -2.08
CA LEU A 124 -7.38 4.33 -1.01
C LEU A 124 -7.87 3.78 0.33
N SER A 125 -7.16 4.13 1.39
CA SER A 125 -7.53 3.87 2.77
C SER A 125 -7.48 5.16 3.57
N TYR A 126 -7.88 5.10 4.83
CA TYR A 126 -7.81 6.19 5.81
C TYR A 126 -7.00 5.75 7.02
N ILE A 127 -6.61 6.67 7.86
CA ILE A 127 -6.05 6.34 9.15
C ILE A 127 -7.19 5.96 10.10
N ALA A 128 -7.04 4.82 10.75
CA ALA A 128 -7.98 4.28 11.72
C ALA A 128 -7.30 4.04 13.06
N LEU A 129 -8.11 3.98 14.09
CA LEU A 129 -7.75 3.55 15.42
C LEU A 129 -8.38 2.17 15.64
N LEU A 130 -7.54 1.17 15.90
CA LEU A 130 -7.99 -0.17 16.30
C LEU A 130 -7.92 -0.27 17.80
N SER A 131 -9.06 -0.50 18.46
CA SER A 131 -9.17 -0.50 19.90
C SER A 131 -9.55 -1.87 20.44
N ASN A 132 -9.06 -2.23 21.63
CA ASN A 132 -9.51 -3.37 22.42
C ASN A 132 -10.72 -2.95 23.27
N LYS A 133 -11.91 -3.45 22.96
CA LYS A 133 -13.17 -3.12 23.66
C LYS A 133 -13.15 -3.48 25.15
N ASN A 134 -12.48 -4.58 25.50
CA ASN A 134 -12.42 -5.02 26.89
C ASN A 134 -11.62 -4.02 27.75
N ASN A 135 -10.48 -3.55 27.22
CA ASN A 135 -9.67 -2.54 27.90
C ASN A 135 -10.41 -1.20 27.98
N LEU A 136 -11.03 -0.75 26.88
CA LEU A 136 -11.83 0.48 26.88
C LEU A 136 -12.92 0.43 27.93
N HIS A 137 -13.66 -0.68 28.00
CA HIS A 137 -14.70 -0.87 28.99
C HIS A 137 -14.14 -0.83 30.42
N ALA A 138 -13.00 -1.49 30.67
CA ALA A 138 -12.34 -1.47 31.98
C ALA A 138 -11.91 -0.05 32.42
N TYR A 139 -11.56 0.80 31.46
CA TYR A 139 -11.18 2.18 31.71
C TYR A 139 -12.36 3.17 31.69
N GLY A 140 -13.57 2.72 31.41
CA GLY A 140 -14.77 3.56 31.27
C GLY A 140 -14.70 4.49 30.06
N LEU A 141 -14.02 4.07 28.99
CA LEU A 141 -13.84 4.85 27.76
C LEU A 141 -14.67 4.32 26.60
N TYR A 142 -15.06 5.23 25.72
CA TYR A 142 -15.50 4.90 24.36
C TYR A 142 -14.31 4.78 23.41
N ALA A 143 -14.52 4.12 22.28
CA ALA A 143 -13.49 4.06 21.25
C ALA A 143 -13.21 5.44 20.69
N PRO A 144 -11.93 5.90 20.66
CA PRO A 144 -11.57 7.22 20.22
C PRO A 144 -11.82 7.39 18.71
N GLU A 145 -12.25 8.59 18.31
CA GLU A 145 -12.51 9.00 16.92
C GLU A 145 -11.74 10.27 16.53
N THR A 146 -11.03 10.88 17.48
CA THR A 146 -10.19 12.08 17.27
C THR A 146 -8.81 11.89 17.84
N TRP A 147 -7.84 12.68 17.37
CA TRP A 147 -6.48 12.63 17.90
C TRP A 147 -6.43 13.05 19.36
N ASP A 148 -7.24 14.05 19.75
CA ASP A 148 -7.21 14.57 21.13
C ASP A 148 -7.77 13.56 22.14
N GLU A 149 -8.65 12.66 21.74
CA GLU A 149 -9.14 11.58 22.61
C GLU A 149 -8.06 10.54 22.96
N LEU A 150 -6.98 10.42 22.16
CA LEU A 150 -5.81 9.61 22.50
C LEU A 150 -5.02 10.19 23.70
N LEU A 151 -5.26 11.46 24.05
CA LEU A 151 -4.61 12.14 25.16
C LEU A 151 -5.34 11.94 26.50
N ALA A 152 -6.42 11.13 26.53
CA ALA A 152 -7.13 10.79 27.76
C ALA A 152 -6.17 10.18 28.78
N PRO A 153 -6.17 10.62 30.07
CA PRO A 153 -5.25 10.10 31.10
C PRO A 153 -5.27 8.59 31.27
N GLN A 154 -6.44 7.95 31.03
CA GLN A 154 -6.63 6.50 31.09
C GLN A 154 -5.89 5.74 29.97
N LEU A 155 -5.50 6.43 28.89
CA LEU A 155 -4.73 5.85 27.78
C LEU A 155 -3.22 6.02 27.94
N LYS A 156 -2.75 6.48 29.11
CA LYS A 156 -1.32 6.54 29.40
C LYS A 156 -0.74 5.12 29.44
N ASP A 157 0.34 4.91 28.67
CA ASP A 157 0.97 3.59 28.43
C ASP A 157 0.06 2.57 27.73
N GLU A 158 -1.00 3.04 27.03
CA GLU A 158 -2.00 2.17 26.41
C GLU A 158 -1.99 2.27 24.85
N LEU A 159 -1.09 3.07 24.28
CA LEU A 159 -1.02 3.30 22.85
C LEU A 159 0.11 2.48 22.21
N ALA A 160 -0.16 1.89 21.04
CA ALA A 160 0.83 1.24 20.19
C ALA A 160 0.87 1.93 18.82
N ILE A 161 2.03 2.43 18.43
CA ILE A 161 2.23 3.23 17.22
C ILE A 161 3.41 2.65 16.43
N ALA A 162 3.23 2.37 15.14
CA ALA A 162 4.36 1.99 14.29
C ALA A 162 5.36 3.15 14.20
N ASP A 163 6.66 2.84 14.15
CA ASP A 163 7.69 3.87 14.05
C ASP A 163 7.47 4.76 12.82
N PHE A 164 7.64 6.06 12.97
CA PHE A 164 7.33 7.07 11.97
C PHE A 164 8.19 6.95 10.69
N ASP A 165 9.42 6.43 10.81
CA ASP A 165 10.31 6.22 9.66
C ASP A 165 9.77 5.17 8.69
N LEU A 166 8.90 4.28 9.15
CA LEU A 166 8.24 3.28 8.32
C LEU A 166 7.19 3.89 7.37
N GLY A 167 6.74 5.12 7.62
CA GLY A 167 5.68 5.76 6.84
C GLY A 167 4.28 5.26 7.22
N GLY A 168 3.36 5.22 6.23
CA GLY A 168 2.00 4.72 6.43
C GLY A 168 1.16 5.54 7.41
N ALA A 169 0.31 4.87 8.21
CA ALA A 169 -0.67 5.53 9.07
C ALA A 169 -0.05 6.42 10.16
N SER A 170 1.07 6.00 10.76
CA SER A 170 1.74 6.77 11.82
C SER A 170 2.38 8.06 11.29
N PHE A 171 3.07 8.01 10.14
CA PHE A 171 3.55 9.22 9.50
C PHE A 171 2.41 10.08 8.96
N GLY A 172 1.35 9.44 8.44
CA GLY A 172 0.12 10.10 8.04
C GLY A 172 -0.54 10.88 9.18
N MET A 173 -0.52 10.38 10.41
CA MET A 173 -0.96 11.11 11.60
C MET A 173 -0.20 12.43 11.76
N ILE A 174 1.14 12.38 11.73
CA ILE A 174 1.96 13.58 11.88
C ILE A 174 1.61 14.62 10.82
N THR A 175 1.62 14.19 9.55
CA THR A 175 1.41 15.10 8.41
C THR A 175 -0.01 15.67 8.39
N SER A 176 -1.03 14.90 8.71
CA SER A 176 -2.41 15.37 8.75
C SER A 176 -2.64 16.37 9.89
N ILE A 177 -2.11 16.11 11.08
CA ILE A 177 -2.19 17.06 12.22
C ILE A 177 -1.45 18.36 11.85
N TRP A 178 -0.26 18.26 11.26
CA TRP A 178 0.52 19.43 10.87
C TRP A 178 -0.19 20.27 9.78
N GLN A 179 -0.70 19.63 8.75
CA GLN A 179 -1.42 20.33 7.66
C GLN A 179 -2.74 20.95 8.12
N MET A 180 -3.46 20.29 9.04
CA MET A 180 -4.76 20.76 9.51
C MET A 180 -4.68 21.79 10.65
N ARG A 181 -3.71 21.64 11.55
CA ARG A 181 -3.61 22.46 12.77
C ARG A 181 -2.45 23.46 12.74
N GLY A 182 -1.53 23.32 11.77
CA GLY A 182 -0.29 24.09 11.69
C GLY A 182 0.84 23.49 12.55
N LYS A 183 2.06 23.92 12.25
CA LYS A 183 3.29 23.39 12.86
C LYS A 183 3.31 23.48 14.39
N GLU A 184 2.98 24.66 14.93
CA GLU A 184 3.06 24.92 16.37
C GLU A 184 2.12 24.00 17.16
N GLN A 185 0.88 23.88 16.71
CA GLN A 185 -0.10 23.00 17.37
C GLN A 185 0.25 21.52 17.19
N ALA A 186 0.85 21.14 16.05
CA ALA A 186 1.34 19.79 15.84
C ALA A 186 2.46 19.44 16.81
N MET A 187 3.42 20.33 17.04
CA MET A 187 4.50 20.10 18.01
C MET A 187 3.97 20.07 19.45
N ALA A 188 3.01 20.92 19.79
CA ALA A 188 2.35 20.87 21.09
C ALA A 188 1.58 19.56 21.30
N TYR A 189 0.94 19.04 20.26
CA TYR A 189 0.28 17.73 20.28
C TYR A 189 1.31 16.60 20.46
N ALA A 190 2.45 16.63 19.74
CA ALA A 190 3.51 15.64 19.87
C ALA A 190 4.00 15.52 21.32
N ALA A 191 4.25 16.65 22.00
CA ALA A 191 4.66 16.66 23.39
C ALA A 191 3.61 15.99 24.32
N LYS A 192 2.31 16.27 24.08
CA LYS A 192 1.23 15.63 24.84
C LYS A 192 1.12 14.14 24.56
N LEU A 193 1.29 13.72 23.28
CA LEU A 193 1.27 12.31 22.90
C LEU A 193 2.44 11.55 23.54
N ASN A 194 3.62 12.16 23.60
CA ASN A 194 4.77 11.56 24.28
C ASN A 194 4.51 11.36 25.78
N ALA A 195 3.82 12.30 26.42
CA ALA A 195 3.42 12.16 27.83
C ALA A 195 2.48 10.97 28.09
N GLN A 196 1.81 10.45 27.05
CA GLN A 196 1.06 9.19 27.09
C GLN A 196 1.97 7.94 27.10
N GLN A 197 3.27 8.09 26.87
CA GLN A 197 4.23 6.97 26.84
C GLN A 197 3.85 5.85 25.86
N PRO A 198 3.55 6.17 24.58
CA PRO A 198 3.21 5.14 23.62
C PRO A 198 4.36 4.18 23.36
N VAL A 199 4.08 2.92 23.09
CA VAL A 199 5.09 1.99 22.58
C VAL A 199 5.24 2.18 21.07
N TYR A 200 6.48 2.39 20.62
CA TYR A 200 6.81 2.43 19.19
C TYR A 200 7.22 1.04 18.71
N THR A 201 6.59 0.55 17.65
CA THR A 201 6.75 -0.80 17.13
C THR A 201 7.47 -0.80 15.77
N LYS A 202 8.00 -1.95 15.38
CA LYS A 202 8.69 -2.15 14.08
C LYS A 202 7.75 -2.23 12.89
N GLY A 203 6.46 -2.08 13.11
CA GLY A 203 5.42 -2.07 12.08
C GLY A 203 4.02 -2.08 12.71
N PHE A 204 3.02 -1.72 11.92
CA PHE A 204 1.64 -1.68 12.41
C PHE A 204 1.11 -3.08 12.79
N GLY A 205 1.62 -4.16 12.20
CA GLY A 205 1.27 -5.52 12.58
C GLY A 205 1.58 -5.80 14.05
N GLU A 206 2.80 -5.46 14.51
CA GLU A 206 3.19 -5.60 15.92
C GLU A 206 2.32 -4.72 16.83
N ALA A 207 1.99 -3.50 16.41
CA ALA A 207 1.08 -2.63 17.16
C ALA A 207 -0.31 -3.26 17.32
N VAL A 208 -0.82 -3.88 16.26
CA VAL A 208 -2.09 -4.61 16.27
C VAL A 208 -2.02 -5.82 17.20
N ASP A 209 -0.94 -6.59 17.16
CA ASP A 209 -0.77 -7.78 18.03
C ASP A 209 -0.84 -7.39 19.51
N LEU A 210 -0.20 -6.26 19.90
CA LEU A 210 -0.27 -5.76 21.27
C LEU A 210 -1.70 -5.40 21.71
N VAL A 211 -2.50 -4.82 20.81
CA VAL A 211 -3.91 -4.50 21.05
C VAL A 211 -4.78 -5.77 21.05
N TYR A 212 -4.52 -6.69 20.13
CA TYR A 212 -5.24 -7.96 20.04
C TYR A 212 -5.11 -8.79 21.32
N ILE A 213 -3.91 -8.91 21.87
CA ILE A 213 -3.69 -9.65 23.11
C ILE A 213 -4.02 -8.84 24.39
N GLY A 214 -4.49 -7.59 24.24
CA GLY A 214 -4.90 -6.74 25.36
C GLY A 214 -3.76 -6.09 26.16
N LYS A 215 -2.51 -6.16 25.67
CA LYS A 215 -1.35 -5.47 26.29
C LYS A 215 -1.35 -3.96 26.05
N LYS A 216 -2.01 -3.50 25.00
CA LYS A 216 -2.28 -2.10 24.70
C LYS A 216 -3.74 -1.95 24.30
N THR A 217 -4.25 -0.74 24.41
CA THR A 217 -5.67 -0.48 24.20
C THR A 217 -5.97 0.03 22.81
N VAL A 218 -5.10 0.89 22.23
CA VAL A 218 -5.33 1.50 20.92
C VAL A 218 -4.07 1.43 20.06
N ALA A 219 -4.25 1.04 18.78
CA ALA A 219 -3.21 1.12 17.74
C ALA A 219 -3.64 2.03 16.60
N ILE A 220 -2.69 2.73 15.97
CA ILE A 220 -2.87 3.56 14.78
C ILE A 220 -2.51 2.72 13.55
N VAL A 221 -3.48 2.50 12.66
CA VAL A 221 -3.37 1.54 11.57
C VAL A 221 -4.14 2.00 10.31
N PRO A 222 -3.90 1.38 9.13
CA PRO A 222 -4.77 1.54 7.97
C PRO A 222 -6.18 1.00 8.25
N LEU A 223 -7.21 1.69 7.76
CA LEU A 223 -8.62 1.34 8.03
C LEU A 223 -9.02 -0.03 7.48
N ASP A 224 -8.57 -0.37 6.27
CA ASP A 224 -8.85 -1.67 5.66
C ASP A 224 -8.33 -2.83 6.54
N TYR A 225 -7.14 -2.67 7.13
CA TYR A 225 -6.60 -3.65 8.06
C TYR A 225 -7.37 -3.68 9.39
N ALA A 226 -7.72 -2.50 9.94
CA ALA A 226 -8.52 -2.41 11.16
C ALA A 226 -9.87 -3.13 11.01
N LEU A 227 -10.55 -2.93 9.88
CA LEU A 227 -11.84 -3.59 9.59
C LEU A 227 -11.71 -5.10 9.43
N GLN A 228 -10.63 -5.57 8.81
CA GLN A 228 -10.35 -7.01 8.71
C GLN A 228 -10.13 -7.65 10.10
N MET A 229 -9.44 -6.96 10.99
CA MET A 229 -9.22 -7.42 12.37
C MET A 229 -10.51 -7.39 13.18
N GLU A 230 -11.31 -6.34 13.08
CA GLU A 230 -12.62 -6.25 13.72
C GLU A 230 -13.56 -7.37 13.25
N ALA A 231 -13.60 -7.66 11.96
CA ALA A 231 -14.45 -8.71 11.39
C ALA A 231 -14.11 -10.12 11.93
N ARG A 232 -12.83 -10.36 12.25
CA ARG A 232 -12.34 -11.64 12.74
C ARG A 232 -12.38 -11.76 14.26
N HIS A 233 -12.36 -10.65 15.00
CA HIS A 233 -12.14 -10.60 16.45
C HIS A 233 -13.14 -9.69 17.13
N ARG A 234 -14.14 -10.26 17.81
CA ARG A 234 -15.27 -9.54 18.42
C ARG A 234 -14.88 -8.51 19.48
N HIS A 235 -13.71 -8.68 20.11
CA HIS A 235 -13.21 -7.75 21.13
C HIS A 235 -12.44 -6.57 20.53
N LEU A 236 -12.21 -6.53 19.21
CA LEU A 236 -11.63 -5.40 18.52
C LEU A 236 -12.71 -4.48 17.95
N PHE A 237 -12.37 -3.21 17.79
CA PHE A 237 -13.24 -2.19 17.24
C PHE A 237 -12.43 -1.15 16.46
N ALA A 238 -12.82 -0.90 15.22
CA ALA A 238 -12.18 0.06 14.36
C ALA A 238 -12.98 1.37 14.33
N THR A 239 -12.30 2.50 14.48
CA THR A 239 -12.85 3.84 14.25
C THR A 239 -11.98 4.59 13.25
N VAL A 240 -12.56 5.55 12.53
CA VAL A 240 -11.82 6.44 11.64
C VAL A 240 -11.62 7.77 12.33
N VAL A 241 -10.39 8.28 12.30
CA VAL A 241 -10.10 9.59 12.88
C VAL A 241 -10.80 10.66 12.05
N LYS A 242 -11.60 11.50 12.71
CA LYS A 242 -12.50 12.47 12.05
C LYS A 242 -11.91 13.87 11.87
N ASP A 243 -11.01 14.30 12.74
CA ASP A 243 -10.59 15.70 12.87
C ASP A 243 -9.35 16.09 12.07
N ALA A 244 -8.49 15.21 11.72
CA ALA A 244 -7.34 15.42 10.84
C ALA A 244 -6.87 14.07 10.29
N ASN A 245 -7.54 13.57 9.28
CA ASN A 245 -7.20 12.30 8.66
C ASN A 245 -6.40 12.51 7.36
N ARG A 246 -5.90 11.45 6.81
CA ARG A 246 -5.23 11.41 5.52
C ARG A 246 -5.73 10.26 4.69
N THR A 247 -5.88 10.49 3.38
CA THR A 247 -6.03 9.40 2.42
C THR A 247 -4.68 8.75 2.17
N MET A 248 -4.64 7.43 2.20
CA MET A 248 -3.48 6.62 1.85
C MET A 248 -3.76 5.90 0.55
N LEU A 249 -3.14 6.36 -0.53
CA LEU A 249 -3.26 5.72 -1.83
C LEU A 249 -2.27 4.55 -1.92
N THR A 250 -2.77 3.43 -2.42
CA THR A 250 -1.96 2.26 -2.74
C THR A 250 -2.08 1.97 -4.23
N GLY A 251 -0.99 1.56 -4.84
CA GLY A 251 -0.95 1.44 -6.29
C GLY A 251 -0.13 0.28 -6.83
N ALA A 252 0.20 0.37 -8.11
CA ALA A 252 1.14 -0.49 -8.81
C ALA A 252 1.97 0.33 -9.80
N ALA A 253 3.21 -0.06 -9.99
CA ALA A 253 4.13 0.59 -10.93
C ALA A 253 4.96 -0.43 -11.70
N ILE A 254 5.32 -0.09 -12.94
CA ILE A 254 6.27 -0.87 -13.73
C ILE A 254 7.68 -0.42 -13.35
N MET A 255 8.54 -1.38 -13.06
CA MET A 255 9.94 -1.09 -12.75
C MET A 255 10.68 -0.70 -14.03
N ARG A 256 11.59 0.30 -13.96
CA ARG A 256 12.41 0.68 -15.12
C ARG A 256 13.28 -0.47 -15.62
N SER A 257 13.68 -1.37 -14.72
CA SER A 257 14.47 -2.57 -15.01
C SER A 257 13.65 -3.77 -15.47
N ALA A 258 12.34 -3.61 -15.74
CA ALA A 258 11.47 -4.71 -16.13
C ALA A 258 12.02 -5.49 -17.32
N ALA A 259 12.18 -6.80 -17.16
CA ALA A 259 12.61 -7.69 -18.22
C ALA A 259 11.44 -8.04 -19.17
N HIS A 260 10.20 -7.98 -18.66
CA HIS A 260 8.97 -8.32 -19.38
C HIS A 260 7.99 -7.13 -19.43
N PRO A 261 8.36 -6.00 -20.09
CA PRO A 261 7.58 -4.76 -20.03
C PRO A 261 6.18 -4.90 -20.62
N ASP A 262 5.97 -5.75 -21.62
CA ASP A 262 4.64 -5.96 -22.21
C ASP A 262 3.71 -6.71 -21.26
N GLN A 263 4.23 -7.72 -20.54
CA GLN A 263 3.49 -8.43 -19.51
C GLN A 263 3.18 -7.51 -18.31
N ALA A 264 4.13 -6.63 -17.95
CA ALA A 264 3.93 -5.63 -16.90
C ALA A 264 2.80 -4.62 -17.26
N ARG A 265 2.78 -4.12 -18.50
CA ARG A 265 1.70 -3.25 -19.00
C ARG A 265 0.35 -3.98 -18.99
N ALA A 266 0.31 -5.20 -19.50
CA ALA A 266 -0.90 -6.01 -19.50
C ALA A 266 -1.40 -6.31 -18.08
N PHE A 267 -0.49 -6.49 -17.11
CA PHE A 267 -0.85 -6.66 -15.71
C PHE A 267 -1.47 -5.40 -15.11
N LEU A 268 -0.91 -4.21 -15.37
CA LEU A 268 -1.51 -2.95 -14.90
C LEU A 268 -2.88 -2.70 -15.55
N ASP A 269 -3.04 -2.98 -16.85
CA ASP A 269 -4.33 -2.92 -17.53
C ASP A 269 -5.35 -3.87 -16.90
N TYR A 270 -4.92 -5.08 -16.56
CA TYR A 270 -5.77 -6.06 -15.88
C TYR A 270 -6.21 -5.59 -14.50
N LEU A 271 -5.29 -5.03 -13.69
CA LEU A 271 -5.64 -4.48 -12.37
C LEU A 271 -6.70 -3.39 -12.44
N MET A 272 -6.74 -2.63 -13.53
CA MET A 272 -7.71 -1.55 -13.75
C MET A 272 -8.98 -2.01 -14.46
N SER A 273 -9.03 -3.24 -14.98
CA SER A 273 -10.22 -3.82 -15.58
C SER A 273 -11.29 -4.14 -14.54
N ASP A 274 -12.53 -4.32 -14.96
CA ASP A 274 -13.63 -4.68 -14.06
C ASP A 274 -13.31 -5.96 -13.25
N ALA A 275 -12.68 -6.95 -13.90
CA ALA A 275 -12.27 -8.19 -13.21
C ALA A 275 -11.19 -7.97 -12.15
N GLY A 276 -10.18 -7.14 -12.42
CA GLY A 276 -9.11 -6.84 -11.48
C GLY A 276 -9.59 -6.02 -10.29
N VAL A 277 -10.45 -5.04 -10.56
CA VAL A 277 -11.04 -4.15 -9.56
C VAL A 277 -11.89 -4.91 -8.54
N GLU A 278 -12.70 -5.86 -8.98
CA GLU A 278 -13.57 -6.65 -8.09
C GLU A 278 -12.78 -7.58 -7.13
N LEU A 279 -11.51 -7.86 -7.40
CA LEU A 279 -10.68 -8.68 -6.52
C LEU A 279 -10.44 -8.03 -5.15
N LEU A 280 -10.35 -6.70 -5.10
CA LEU A 280 -10.07 -5.97 -3.86
C LEU A 280 -11.22 -6.07 -2.86
N PRO A 281 -12.46 -5.67 -3.19
CA PRO A 281 -13.59 -5.80 -2.26
C PRO A 281 -13.91 -7.26 -1.93
N ALA A 282 -13.79 -8.19 -2.88
CA ALA A 282 -13.99 -9.60 -2.64
C ALA A 282 -13.02 -10.18 -1.57
N ASN A 283 -11.89 -9.50 -1.33
CA ASN A 283 -10.89 -9.88 -0.33
C ASN A 283 -10.80 -8.94 0.88
N GLY A 284 -11.84 -8.12 1.11
CA GLY A 284 -11.96 -7.28 2.30
C GLY A 284 -11.25 -5.92 2.21
N TYR A 285 -10.89 -5.48 1.01
CA TYR A 285 -10.38 -4.13 0.75
C TYR A 285 -11.52 -3.26 0.24
N HIS A 286 -12.08 -2.45 1.10
CA HIS A 286 -13.37 -1.81 0.87
C HIS A 286 -13.33 -0.52 0.07
N TYR A 287 -12.15 -0.02 -0.35
CA TYR A 287 -12.03 1.36 -0.85
C TYR A 287 -11.50 1.46 -2.27
N MET A 288 -12.44 1.33 -3.20
CA MET A 288 -12.17 1.56 -4.62
C MET A 288 -12.94 2.79 -5.08
N TRP A 289 -12.24 3.86 -5.46
CA TRP A 289 -12.85 5.13 -5.92
C TRP A 289 -13.62 5.02 -7.25
N HIS A 290 -13.40 4.01 -8.04
CA HIS A 290 -14.09 3.82 -9.32
C HIS A 290 -15.25 2.82 -9.25
N VAL A 291 -15.42 2.13 -8.14
CA VAL A 291 -16.56 1.24 -7.91
C VAL A 291 -17.63 2.01 -7.17
N LYS A 292 -18.62 2.52 -7.92
CA LYS A 292 -19.75 3.31 -7.40
C LYS A 292 -20.62 2.61 -6.35
N LYS A 293 -20.35 1.35 -6.01
CA LYS A 293 -21.25 0.49 -5.24
C LYS A 293 -20.79 0.08 -3.85
N TYR A 294 -19.60 0.50 -3.41
CA TYR A 294 -19.15 0.18 -2.05
C TYR A 294 -19.23 1.40 -1.15
N PRO A 295 -20.44 1.73 -0.67
CA PRO A 295 -20.52 2.64 0.46
C PRO A 295 -19.90 1.92 1.65
N TYR A 296 -19.14 2.61 2.45
CA TYR A 296 -18.77 2.26 3.81
C TYR A 296 -19.94 2.06 4.72
N ASN A 297 -21.07 1.88 4.17
CA ASN A 297 -22.29 1.63 4.84
C ASN A 297 -22.56 0.12 4.73
N ASP A 298 -22.02 -0.65 5.67
CA ASP A 298 -22.42 -2.04 5.87
C ASP A 298 -23.81 -2.12 6.54
N GLY A 299 -24.55 -1.00 6.57
CA GLY A 299 -25.83 -0.84 7.25
C GLY A 299 -25.74 -0.66 8.76
N ARG A 300 -24.52 -0.72 9.35
CA ARG A 300 -24.32 -0.65 10.80
C ARG A 300 -23.82 0.69 11.28
N ARG A 301 -22.95 1.35 10.52
CA ARG A 301 -22.40 2.67 10.84
C ARG A 301 -21.79 3.37 9.63
N GLU A 302 -21.84 4.67 9.63
CA GLU A 302 -21.13 5.50 8.67
C GLU A 302 -19.71 5.80 9.19
N LEU A 303 -18.70 5.13 8.62
CA LEU A 303 -17.32 5.24 9.10
C LEU A 303 -16.64 6.53 8.67
N ILE A 304 -16.88 7.00 7.45
CA ILE A 304 -16.18 8.14 6.84
C ILE A 304 -17.05 9.38 6.64
N GLY A 305 -18.28 9.37 7.06
CA GLY A 305 -19.07 10.61 7.13
C GLY A 305 -18.39 11.63 8.07
N ASN A 306 -18.17 12.85 7.59
CA ASN A 306 -17.52 13.93 8.35
C ASN A 306 -16.02 13.79 8.62
N VAL A 307 -15.29 12.89 7.94
CA VAL A 307 -13.83 12.82 8.01
C VAL A 307 -13.22 14.05 7.35
N ARG A 308 -12.40 14.80 8.08
CA ARG A 308 -11.66 15.95 7.55
C ARG A 308 -10.30 15.48 7.03
N VAL A 309 -10.07 15.71 5.74
CA VAL A 309 -8.81 15.37 5.07
C VAL A 309 -8.23 16.65 4.48
N PRO A 310 -6.99 17.03 4.81
CA PRO A 310 -6.31 18.13 4.14
C PRO A 310 -6.04 17.78 2.68
N VAL A 311 -5.80 18.80 1.86
CA VAL A 311 -5.23 18.58 0.52
C VAL A 311 -3.85 17.97 0.71
N ASP A 312 -3.66 16.77 0.22
CA ASP A 312 -2.40 16.04 0.38
C ASP A 312 -1.30 16.65 -0.51
N ASP A 313 -0.26 17.19 0.13
CA ASP A 313 0.94 17.65 -0.55
C ASP A 313 2.03 16.57 -0.46
N LEU A 314 1.98 15.64 -1.42
CA LEU A 314 2.96 14.54 -1.52
C LEU A 314 4.39 15.05 -1.69
N SER A 315 4.56 16.18 -2.39
CA SER A 315 5.89 16.78 -2.60
C SER A 315 6.47 17.25 -1.27
N TRP A 316 5.67 17.98 -0.46
CA TRP A 316 6.08 18.40 0.86
C TRP A 316 6.32 17.21 1.80
N THR A 317 5.39 16.27 1.86
CA THR A 317 5.49 15.12 2.79
C THR A 317 6.67 14.20 2.45
N SER A 318 6.98 14.02 1.17
CA SER A 318 8.07 13.13 0.74
C SER A 318 9.43 13.80 0.84
N VAL A 319 9.56 15.05 0.36
CA VAL A 319 10.83 15.78 0.39
C VAL A 319 11.27 16.13 1.82
N TYR A 320 10.33 16.53 2.67
CA TYR A 320 10.61 16.97 4.04
C TYR A 320 10.37 15.89 5.10
N LYS A 321 10.15 14.63 4.71
CA LYS A 321 9.83 13.55 5.64
C LYS A 321 10.77 13.47 6.84
N SER A 322 12.07 13.40 6.58
CA SER A 322 13.09 13.28 7.65
C SER A 322 13.08 14.50 8.58
N GLU A 323 12.87 15.70 8.01
CA GLU A 323 12.78 16.94 8.80
C GLU A 323 11.50 16.99 9.64
N ILE A 324 10.37 16.59 9.06
CA ILE A 324 9.08 16.51 9.76
C ILE A 324 9.19 15.55 10.94
N ILE A 325 9.75 14.34 10.73
CA ILE A 325 9.93 13.34 11.77
C ILE A 325 10.92 13.84 12.84
N ARG A 326 12.03 14.46 12.43
CA ARG A 326 13.01 15.02 13.36
C ARG A 326 12.39 16.09 14.27
N GLN A 327 11.61 17.00 13.70
CA GLN A 327 10.93 18.04 14.47
C GLN A 327 9.87 17.46 15.41
N TRP A 328 9.09 16.50 14.94
CA TRP A 328 8.12 15.79 15.76
C TRP A 328 8.78 15.08 16.94
N ARG A 329 9.85 14.32 16.68
CA ARG A 329 10.62 13.64 17.73
C ARG A 329 11.33 14.62 18.68
N GLY A 330 11.74 15.78 18.20
CA GLY A 330 12.32 16.83 19.03
C GLY A 330 11.30 17.50 19.96
N ALA A 331 10.01 17.36 19.68
CA ALA A 331 8.92 17.78 20.56
C ALA A 331 8.43 16.66 21.50
N LEU A 332 8.86 15.42 21.26
CA LEU A 332 8.62 14.26 22.14
C LEU A 332 9.59 14.31 23.35
#